data_b79dd8e96146508c328d1d4c29d1880d
#
_entry.id   b79dd8e96146508c328d1d4c29d1880d
#
_cell.length_a   1.000
_cell.length_b   1.000
_cell.length_c   1.000
_cell.angle_alpha   90.00
_cell.angle_beta   90.00
_cell.angle_gamma   90.00
#
_symmetry.space_group_name_H-M   'P 1'
#
loop_
_entity.id
_entity.type
_entity.pdbx_description
1 polymer ?
#
loop_
_entity_poly.entity_id
_entity_poly.type
_entity_poly.pdbx_seq_one_letter_code
_entity_poly.pdbx_strand_id
1 'polypeptide(L)'
;MIREDLDMDDYTEGAATFGDRLALARDAQGLTQEQLARRLGLRTPTIENWECDRSEPRANRLQMLAGFLNVSMGWLLTGEGEGGPNLRSDGKTVSTALSALLGEIRDIRVANIRTNDRLAKLEKRLREMAELV
;
A
#
# COMPACT_ATOMS: atom_id res chain seq x y z
N MET A 1 -9.10 -22.61 -11.14
CA MET A 1 -9.83 -22.33 -9.92
C MET A 1 -9.06 -22.65 -8.67
N ILE A 2 -8.77 -23.91 -8.49
CA ILE A 2 -7.98 -24.34 -7.33
C ILE A 2 -6.63 -23.61 -7.30
N ARG A 3 -6.08 -23.37 -8.48
CA ARG A 3 -4.82 -22.71 -8.61
C ARG A 3 -4.86 -21.26 -8.12
N GLU A 4 -5.96 -20.59 -8.36
CA GLU A 4 -6.13 -19.22 -7.91
C GLU A 4 -6.18 -19.15 -6.40
N ASP A 5 -6.89 -20.10 -5.80
CA ASP A 5 -6.98 -20.15 -4.35
C ASP A 5 -5.61 -20.38 -3.71
N LEU A 6 -4.83 -21.25 -4.33
CA LEU A 6 -3.49 -21.51 -3.84
C LEU A 6 -2.58 -20.29 -3.96
N ASP A 7 -2.72 -19.57 -5.06
CA ASP A 7 -1.93 -18.36 -5.26
C ASP A 7 -2.28 -17.30 -4.23
N MET A 8 -3.55 -17.18 -3.91
CA MET A 8 -3.98 -16.22 -2.90
C MET A 8 -3.50 -16.61 -1.52
N ASP A 9 -3.54 -17.88 -1.21
CA ASP A 9 -3.04 -18.35 0.08
C ASP A 9 -1.55 -18.06 0.23
N ASP A 10 -0.80 -18.36 -0.80
CA ASP A 10 0.62 -18.04 -0.81
C ASP A 10 0.84 -16.55 -0.60
N TYR A 11 0.04 -15.76 -1.25
CA TYR A 11 0.18 -14.32 -1.18
C TYR A 11 -0.11 -13.81 0.22
N THR A 12 -1.06 -14.40 0.91
CA THR A 12 -1.46 -13.93 2.24
C THR A 12 -0.62 -14.49 3.36
N GLU A 13 0.05 -15.60 3.12
CA GLU A 13 0.75 -16.29 4.19
C GLU A 13 2.26 -16.15 4.18
N GLY A 14 2.73 -14.98 4.00
CA GLY A 14 4.15 -14.77 4.10
C GLY A 14 4.86 -14.71 2.77
N ALA A 15 4.11 -14.73 1.69
CA ALA A 15 4.67 -14.47 0.39
C ALA A 15 4.92 -12.98 0.18
N ALA A 16 4.77 -12.19 1.23
CA ALA A 16 5.01 -10.76 1.15
C ALA A 16 6.46 -10.49 0.77
N THR A 17 6.62 -9.70 -0.27
CA THR A 17 7.94 -9.36 -0.79
C THR A 17 8.50 -8.15 -0.06
N PHE A 18 9.75 -7.83 -0.36
CA PHE A 18 10.35 -6.60 0.12
C PHE A 18 9.50 -5.39 -0.28
N GLY A 19 9.06 -5.36 -1.53
CA GLY A 19 8.24 -4.26 -2.02
C GLY A 19 6.93 -4.11 -1.25
N ASP A 20 6.31 -5.23 -0.92
CA ASP A 20 5.09 -5.23 -0.13
C ASP A 20 5.33 -4.64 1.26
N ARG A 21 6.42 -5.05 1.88
CA ARG A 21 6.76 -4.53 3.21
C ARG A 21 7.11 -3.06 3.17
N LEU A 22 7.80 -2.63 2.12
CA LEU A 22 8.13 -1.23 1.94
C LEU A 22 6.85 -0.39 1.83
N ALA A 23 5.92 -0.84 1.01
CA ALA A 23 4.65 -0.15 0.84
C ALA A 23 3.87 -0.10 2.15
N LEU A 24 3.87 -1.19 2.89
CA LEU A 24 3.18 -1.24 4.17
C LEU A 24 3.78 -0.24 5.16
N ALA A 25 5.09 -0.20 5.25
CA ALA A 25 5.77 0.71 6.15
C ALA A 25 5.55 2.16 5.75
N ARG A 26 5.54 2.44 4.46
CA ARG A 26 5.27 3.77 3.95
C ARG A 26 3.85 4.22 4.29
N ASP A 27 2.88 3.34 4.06
CA ASP A 27 1.48 3.63 4.38
C ASP A 27 1.29 3.86 5.88
N ALA A 28 1.99 3.10 6.70
CA ALA A 28 1.91 3.24 8.15
C ALA A 28 2.38 4.61 8.61
N GLN A 29 3.29 5.23 7.86
CA GLN A 29 3.77 6.58 8.15
C GLN A 29 2.90 7.66 7.50
N GLY A 30 1.89 7.25 6.75
CA GLY A 30 1.01 8.20 6.08
C GLY A 30 1.65 8.92 4.91
N LEU A 31 2.67 8.32 4.31
CA LEU A 31 3.39 8.94 3.21
C LEU A 31 2.95 8.35 1.87
N THR A 32 2.88 9.22 0.86
CA THR A 32 2.73 8.77 -0.52
C THR A 32 4.11 8.38 -1.06
N GLN A 33 4.13 7.67 -2.19
CA GLN A 33 5.39 7.35 -2.85
C GLN A 33 6.17 8.61 -3.20
N GLU A 34 5.46 9.63 -3.65
CA GLU A 34 6.08 10.90 -4.00
C GLU A 34 6.69 11.58 -2.79
N GLN A 35 5.97 11.58 -1.67
CA GLN A 35 6.47 12.18 -0.45
C GLN A 35 7.71 11.47 0.07
N LEU A 36 7.69 10.14 0.04
CA LEU A 36 8.85 9.37 0.47
C LEU A 36 10.05 9.64 -0.43
N ALA A 37 9.83 9.64 -1.74
CA ALA A 37 10.90 9.90 -2.69
C ALA A 37 11.52 11.27 -2.43
N ARG A 38 10.68 12.26 -2.20
CA ARG A 38 11.16 13.63 -1.92
C ARG A 38 12.01 13.66 -0.67
N ARG A 39 11.60 12.98 0.37
CA ARG A 39 12.36 12.97 1.62
C ARG A 39 13.70 12.29 1.49
N LEU A 40 13.77 11.28 0.63
CA LEU A 40 15.02 10.57 0.41
C LEU A 40 15.88 11.20 -0.68
N GLY A 41 15.39 12.24 -1.33
CA GLY A 41 16.11 12.84 -2.44
C GLY A 41 16.16 11.95 -3.66
N LEU A 42 15.11 11.18 -3.86
CA LEU A 42 15.01 10.23 -4.96
C LEU A 42 13.85 10.60 -5.86
N ARG A 43 13.81 9.96 -7.02
CA ARG A 43 12.71 10.13 -7.95
C ARG A 43 11.60 9.14 -7.62
N THR A 44 10.37 9.57 -7.83
CA THR A 44 9.21 8.72 -7.56
C THR A 44 9.28 7.35 -8.25
N PRO A 45 9.68 7.27 -9.53
CA PRO A 45 9.80 5.96 -10.18
C PRO A 45 10.74 5.00 -9.47
N THR A 46 11.74 5.50 -8.76
CA THR A 46 12.64 4.65 -8.00
C THR A 46 11.88 3.94 -6.88
N ILE A 47 11.03 4.69 -6.17
CA ILE A 47 10.23 4.10 -5.10
C ILE A 47 9.22 3.11 -5.70
N GLU A 48 8.60 3.47 -6.80
CA GLU A 48 7.65 2.59 -7.48
C GLU A 48 8.32 1.26 -7.86
N ASN A 49 9.51 1.33 -8.41
CA ASN A 49 10.24 0.14 -8.82
C ASN A 49 10.57 -0.76 -7.63
N TRP A 50 10.95 -0.16 -6.51
CA TRP A 50 11.25 -0.92 -5.30
C TRP A 50 9.98 -1.59 -4.77
N GLU A 51 8.86 -0.88 -4.77
CA GLU A 51 7.61 -1.44 -4.25
C GLU A 51 7.01 -2.50 -5.17
N CYS A 52 7.35 -2.45 -6.46
CA CYS A 52 6.93 -3.46 -7.42
C CYS A 52 7.94 -4.59 -7.58
N ASP A 53 8.99 -4.58 -6.79
CA ASP A 53 10.05 -5.60 -6.82
C ASP A 53 10.76 -5.68 -8.16
N ARG A 54 10.80 -4.58 -8.89
CA ARG A 54 11.55 -4.51 -10.15
C ARG A 54 13.03 -4.24 -9.90
N SER A 55 13.33 -3.62 -8.79
CA SER A 55 14.71 -3.35 -8.40
C SER A 55 14.75 -3.32 -6.87
N GLU A 56 15.97 -3.33 -6.34
CA GLU A 56 16.17 -3.32 -4.90
C GLU A 56 17.10 -2.19 -4.52
N PRO A 57 16.86 -1.57 -3.36
CA PRO A 57 17.76 -0.53 -2.89
C PRO A 57 19.08 -1.13 -2.42
N ARG A 58 20.15 -0.36 -2.55
CA ARG A 58 21.44 -0.75 -2.02
C ARG A 58 21.45 -0.58 -0.52
N ALA A 59 22.45 -1.13 0.12
CA ALA A 59 22.50 -1.18 1.59
C ALA A 59 22.36 0.20 2.25
N ASN A 60 23.02 1.21 1.69
CA ASN A 60 22.94 2.55 2.27
C ASN A 60 21.53 3.13 2.14
N ARG A 61 20.89 2.90 1.02
CA ARG A 61 19.50 3.36 0.82
C ARG A 61 18.54 2.58 1.69
N LEU A 62 18.80 1.29 1.85
CA LEU A 62 17.99 0.44 2.71
C LEU A 62 18.04 0.94 4.14
N GLN A 63 19.22 1.31 4.61
CA GLN A 63 19.39 1.85 5.95
C GLN A 63 18.61 3.17 6.11
N MET A 64 18.69 4.03 5.10
CA MET A 64 17.94 5.29 5.12
C MET A 64 16.44 5.04 5.15
N LEU A 65 15.98 4.09 4.33
CA LEU A 65 14.56 3.73 4.31
C LEU A 65 14.08 3.28 5.68
N ALA A 66 14.83 2.38 6.29
CA ALA A 66 14.46 1.85 7.60
C ALA A 66 14.37 2.99 8.62
N GLY A 67 15.32 3.90 8.59
CA GLY A 67 15.31 5.04 9.50
C GLY A 67 14.13 5.97 9.29
N PHE A 68 13.84 6.31 8.04
CA PHE A 68 12.73 7.19 7.73
C PHE A 68 11.37 6.54 8.03
N LEU A 69 11.26 5.25 7.79
CA LEU A 69 10.01 4.55 7.97
C LEU A 69 9.84 4.02 9.38
N ASN A 70 10.85 4.21 10.21
CA ASN A 70 10.82 3.80 11.61
C ASN A 70 10.57 2.29 11.75
N VAL A 71 11.26 1.52 10.94
CA VAL A 71 11.24 0.06 10.99
C VAL A 71 12.66 -0.44 11.05
N SER A 72 12.83 -1.72 11.40
CA SER A 72 14.17 -2.30 11.40
C SER A 72 14.53 -2.79 10.02
N MET A 73 15.83 -2.79 9.72
CA MET A 73 16.29 -3.34 8.46
C MET A 73 15.98 -4.82 8.36
N GLY A 74 16.12 -5.53 9.49
CA GLY A 74 15.82 -6.96 9.53
C GLY A 74 14.38 -7.25 9.13
N TRP A 75 13.45 -6.51 9.70
CA TRP A 75 12.05 -6.68 9.35
C TRP A 75 11.81 -6.34 7.87
N LEU A 76 12.40 -5.24 7.43
CA LEU A 76 12.19 -4.77 6.06
C LEU A 76 12.68 -5.82 5.05
N LEU A 77 13.78 -6.47 5.35
CA LEU A 77 14.36 -7.48 4.48
C LEU A 77 13.68 -8.84 4.55
N THR A 78 13.27 -9.24 5.73
CA THR A 78 12.78 -10.61 5.94
C THR A 78 11.31 -10.70 6.34
N GLY A 79 10.76 -9.64 6.88
CA GLY A 79 9.41 -9.67 7.41
C GLY A 79 9.31 -10.33 8.78
N GLU A 80 10.44 -10.76 9.32
CA GLU A 80 10.44 -11.44 10.60
C GLU A 80 11.13 -10.60 11.67
N GLY A 81 10.85 -10.94 12.92
CA GLY A 81 11.46 -10.24 14.03
C GLY A 81 10.71 -8.99 14.39
N GLU A 82 11.29 -8.28 15.36
CA GLU A 82 10.71 -7.04 15.84
C GLU A 82 11.13 -5.88 14.94
N GLY A 83 10.40 -4.78 15.08
CA GLY A 83 10.76 -3.57 14.35
C GLY A 83 9.91 -3.27 13.13
N GLY A 84 8.82 -4.00 12.96
CA GLY A 84 7.87 -3.67 11.90
C GLY A 84 7.08 -2.42 12.23
N PRO A 85 6.24 -1.96 11.27
CA PRO A 85 5.62 -0.65 11.39
C PRO A 85 4.70 -0.45 12.58
N ASN A 86 4.13 -1.50 13.12
CA ASN A 86 3.18 -1.38 14.23
C ASN A 86 3.64 -2.09 15.47
N LEU A 87 4.94 -2.24 15.64
CA LEU A 87 5.51 -3.00 16.73
C LEU A 87 5.87 -2.16 17.93
N ARG A 88 5.05 -1.21 18.24
CA ARG A 88 5.23 -0.41 19.41
C ARG A 88 4.32 -0.91 20.51
N SER A 89 4.93 -1.13 21.61
CA SER A 89 4.34 -1.68 22.81
C SER A 89 2.83 -1.51 22.95
N ASP A 90 2.39 -0.47 23.61
CA ASP A 90 0.98 -0.35 23.99
C ASP A 90 0.09 0.11 22.84
N GLY A 91 0.61 0.95 22.00
CA GLY A 91 -0.14 1.44 20.87
C GLY A 91 -0.16 0.48 19.69
N LYS A 92 0.56 -0.59 19.82
CA LYS A 92 0.78 -1.52 18.72
C LYS A 92 -0.51 -2.07 18.14
N THR A 93 -1.34 -2.65 18.98
CA THR A 93 -2.59 -3.25 18.54
C THR A 93 -3.55 -2.20 18.03
N VAL A 94 -3.64 -1.08 18.73
CA VAL A 94 -4.49 0.03 18.35
C VAL A 94 -4.01 0.61 17.01
N SER A 95 -2.70 0.77 16.88
CA SER A 95 -2.12 1.31 15.65
C SER A 95 -2.42 0.41 14.46
N THR A 96 -2.30 -0.90 14.66
CA THR A 96 -2.60 -1.87 13.59
C THR A 96 -4.07 -1.79 13.20
N ALA A 97 -4.95 -1.72 14.20
CA ALA A 97 -6.39 -1.63 13.96
C ALA A 97 -6.73 -0.33 13.22
N LEU A 98 -6.11 0.77 13.62
CA LEU A 98 -6.31 2.05 12.96
C LEU A 98 -5.86 2.01 11.52
N SER A 99 -4.69 1.42 11.26
CA SER A 99 -4.18 1.30 9.90
C SER A 99 -5.10 0.49 9.02
N ALA A 100 -5.63 -0.61 9.57
CA ALA A 100 -6.57 -1.46 8.84
C ALA A 100 -7.83 -0.69 8.51
N LEU A 101 -8.37 0.04 9.47
CA LEU A 101 -9.58 0.83 9.26
C LEU A 101 -9.38 1.94 8.25
N LEU A 102 -8.23 2.61 8.31
CA LEU A 102 -7.91 3.65 7.34
C LEU A 102 -7.81 3.08 5.94
N GLY A 103 -7.25 1.87 5.81
CA GLY A 103 -7.18 1.18 4.54
C GLY A 103 -8.57 0.86 4.00
N GLU A 104 -9.45 0.38 4.86
CA GLU A 104 -10.82 0.09 4.45
C GLU A 104 -11.55 1.35 4.01
N ILE A 105 -11.38 2.44 4.76
CA ILE A 105 -11.99 3.72 4.39
C ILE A 105 -11.50 4.17 3.02
N ARG A 106 -10.20 4.04 2.78
CA ARG A 106 -9.62 4.40 1.50
C ARG A 106 -10.20 3.58 0.36
N ASP A 107 -10.33 2.29 0.57
CA ASP A 107 -10.89 1.39 -0.43
C ASP A 107 -12.34 1.73 -0.74
N ILE A 108 -13.11 2.02 0.29
CA ILE A 108 -14.51 2.42 0.13
C ILE A 108 -14.61 3.72 -0.64
N ARG A 109 -13.74 4.67 -0.35
CA ARG A 109 -13.72 5.94 -1.07
C ARG A 109 -13.45 5.75 -2.55
N VAL A 110 -12.47 4.92 -2.87
CA VAL A 110 -12.13 4.64 -4.27
C VAL A 110 -13.32 3.98 -4.98
N ALA A 111 -13.91 3.00 -4.32
CA ALA A 111 -15.09 2.32 -4.87
C ALA A 111 -16.24 3.29 -5.08
N ASN A 112 -16.42 4.22 -4.14
CA ASN A 112 -17.48 5.22 -4.21
C ASN A 112 -17.30 6.14 -5.41
N ILE A 113 -16.07 6.59 -5.65
CA ILE A 113 -15.78 7.44 -6.80
C ILE A 113 -16.12 6.72 -8.09
N ARG A 114 -15.75 5.45 -8.21
CA ARG A 114 -16.07 4.66 -9.38
C ARG A 114 -17.57 4.49 -9.57
N THR A 115 -18.27 4.27 -8.48
CA THR A 115 -19.72 4.10 -8.51
C THR A 115 -20.38 5.40 -8.96
N ASN A 116 -19.93 6.54 -8.44
CA ASN A 116 -20.46 7.84 -8.84
C ASN A 116 -20.23 8.10 -10.32
N ASP A 117 -19.05 7.74 -10.83
CA ASP A 117 -18.76 7.92 -12.26
C ASP A 117 -19.70 7.08 -13.11
N ARG A 118 -19.93 5.84 -12.72
CA ARG A 118 -20.84 4.97 -13.43
C ARG A 118 -22.26 5.51 -13.40
N LEU A 119 -22.65 5.98 -12.23
CA LEU A 119 -23.98 6.56 -12.05
C LEU A 119 -24.18 7.77 -12.97
N ALA A 120 -23.18 8.64 -13.02
CA ALA A 120 -23.24 9.83 -13.88
C ALA A 120 -23.39 9.43 -15.35
N LYS A 121 -22.66 8.41 -15.77
CA LYS A 121 -22.75 7.93 -17.15
C LYS A 121 -24.10 7.33 -17.46
N LEU A 122 -24.67 6.60 -16.51
CA LEU A 122 -25.99 6.03 -16.70
C LEU A 122 -27.07 7.11 -16.74
N GLU A 123 -26.94 8.11 -15.88
CA GLU A 123 -27.87 9.24 -15.90
C GLU A 123 -27.85 9.97 -17.24
N LYS A 124 -26.64 10.16 -17.79
CA LYS A 124 -26.49 10.80 -19.08
C LYS A 124 -27.16 9.98 -20.17
N ARG A 125 -26.93 8.68 -20.16
CA ARG A 125 -27.56 7.79 -21.15
C ARG A 125 -29.07 7.82 -21.03
N LEU A 126 -29.56 7.83 -19.80
CA LEU A 126 -30.99 7.86 -19.56
C LEU A 126 -31.61 9.15 -20.12
N ARG A 127 -30.96 10.28 -19.90
CA ARG A 127 -31.43 11.55 -20.44
C ARG A 127 -31.44 11.53 -21.95
N GLU A 128 -30.38 11.00 -22.56
CA GLU A 128 -30.30 10.91 -24.01
C GLU A 128 -31.43 10.05 -24.58
N MET A 129 -31.71 8.94 -23.91
CA MET A 129 -32.81 8.06 -24.33
C MET A 129 -34.17 8.74 -24.18
N ALA A 130 -34.33 9.48 -23.09
CA ALA A 130 -35.59 10.21 -22.85
C ALA A 130 -35.83 11.27 -23.90
N GLU A 131 -34.77 11.88 -24.41
CA GLU A 131 -34.89 12.90 -25.46
C GLU A 131 -35.27 12.30 -26.80
N LEU A 132 -34.99 11.04 -27.00
CA LEU A 132 -35.33 10.35 -28.23
C LEU A 132 -36.83 9.99 -28.30
N VAL A 133 -37.49 10.01 -27.18
CA VAL A 133 -38.90 9.72 -27.08
C VAL A 133 -39.71 11.02 -27.21
#